data_54dd3ec5fddf2962fdf8b7626cb39720
#
_entry.id   54dd3ec5fddf2962fdf8b7626cb39720
#
_cell.length_a   1.000
_cell.length_b   1.000
_cell.length_c   1.000
_cell.angle_alpha   90.00
_cell.angle_beta   90.00
_cell.angle_gamma   90.00
#
_symmetry.space_group_name_H-M   'P 1'
#
loop_
_entity.id
_entity.type
_entity.pdbx_description
1 polymer ?
#
loop_
_entity_poly.entity_id
_entity_poly.type
_entity_poly.pdbx_seq_one_letter_code
_entity_poly.pdbx_strand_id
1 'polypeptide(L)'
;IPLSIVKFLLPPIAFIFVFSKIIPRIYKFTENKAVSNEEISESAKILSSESNISISNIKGFIGLYVKVISFLLNHPAKVLISAIIILIAVNFSYTRIGSGVEFFPSVEPDLAKIVVFARGNLSVEEKKEYVGRVENIILQIQNRNNEFKSIYSLSGNVSEQSESSEDFIGSISLEYNDWDKRRPSLVILDEILTATKSIKGIKVETREQEGGPSAGKPVNIKLTSNDKNLLLFESAKLKKFIDNYPDLMNIEDNLPAPGIEWEIKVDRKQASKFGVNISSIGNVIKLATNGLKLGEYRPDDSNDSIPMYLRYPNEGRTLDAINNLRISTQNGLVPISNFVDIKAANTTGNIIRVDSKNAINIQADVKPGVFADFKVRELEYVLGITDEPPFIRGKLMTDLPRYKLDGNIRAELIGENQDQQEAQSFLTKAFSVALFMMLMILLLQFNSFYSGFLILFAVVMSTAGVLIGLMITGQAFGIVMTGVGVIALAGIVVNNNIIL
;
A
#
# COMPACT_ATOMS: atom_id res chain seq x y z
N ILE A 1 -4.96 16.30 13.07
CA ILE A 1 -3.99 15.24 13.39
C ILE A 1 -4.49 14.07 12.61
N PRO A 2 -3.67 13.43 11.78
CA PRO A 2 -4.06 12.10 11.44
C PRO A 2 -4.36 11.42 12.77
N LEU A 3 -5.62 11.00 12.94
CA LEU A 3 -6.11 10.31 14.15
C LEU A 3 -5.15 9.19 14.54
N SER A 4 -4.39 8.76 13.55
CA SER A 4 -3.32 7.78 13.60
C SER A 4 -2.13 8.17 14.49
N ILE A 5 -1.55 9.35 14.33
CA ILE A 5 -0.42 9.80 15.17
C ILE A 5 -0.89 10.11 16.60
N VAL A 6 -2.11 10.65 16.73
CA VAL A 6 -2.70 10.87 18.05
C VAL A 6 -2.95 9.53 18.75
N LYS A 7 -3.45 8.52 18.04
CA LYS A 7 -3.63 7.18 18.60
C LYS A 7 -2.30 6.53 19.01
N PHE A 8 -1.20 6.81 18.29
CA PHE A 8 0.13 6.30 18.64
C PHE A 8 0.71 7.01 19.88
N LEU A 9 0.49 8.32 20.01
CA LEU A 9 1.02 9.15 21.10
C LEU A 9 0.05 9.30 22.28
N LEU A 10 -1.25 9.03 22.10
CA LEU A 10 -2.27 9.14 23.13
C LEU A 10 -2.03 8.20 24.34
N PRO A 11 -1.63 6.92 24.18
CA PRO A 11 -1.32 6.07 25.31
C PRO A 11 -0.21 6.63 26.22
N PRO A 12 0.95 7.10 25.72
CA PRO A 12 1.95 7.71 26.58
C PRO A 12 1.50 9.03 27.20
N ILE A 13 0.71 9.85 26.50
CA ILE A 13 0.16 11.11 27.05
C ILE A 13 -0.90 10.84 28.12
N ALA A 14 -1.81 9.89 27.88
CA ALA A 14 -2.80 9.46 28.87
C ALA A 14 -2.15 8.84 30.10
N PHE A 15 -1.06 8.09 29.92
CA PHE A 15 -0.25 7.55 30.99
C PHE A 15 0.33 8.67 31.86
N ILE A 16 0.89 9.73 31.27
CA ILE A 16 1.38 10.91 32.00
C ILE A 16 0.25 11.61 32.78
N PHE A 17 -0.93 11.75 32.16
CA PHE A 17 -2.06 12.45 32.79
C PHE A 17 -2.66 11.69 33.96
N VAL A 18 -2.78 10.38 33.87
CA VAL A 18 -3.25 9.50 34.95
C VAL A 18 -2.25 9.54 36.11
N PHE A 19 -0.95 9.50 35.83
CA PHE A 19 0.09 9.52 36.86
C PHE A 19 0.27 10.90 37.51
N SER A 20 0.04 12.01 36.80
CA SER A 20 0.12 13.36 37.38
C SER A 20 -0.86 13.57 38.54
N LYS A 21 -1.97 12.83 38.57
CA LYS A 21 -2.92 12.82 39.70
C LYS A 21 -2.52 11.85 40.83
N ILE A 22 -1.70 10.86 40.51
CA ILE A 22 -1.32 9.81 41.50
C ILE A 22 -0.01 10.21 42.22
N ILE A 23 0.91 10.90 41.54
CA ILE A 23 2.21 11.33 42.07
C ILE A 23 2.10 12.13 43.40
N PRO A 24 1.23 13.15 43.54
CA PRO A 24 1.14 13.88 44.82
C PRO A 24 0.67 13.05 46.01
N ARG A 25 -0.08 11.97 45.73
CA ARG A 25 -0.52 11.04 46.78
C ARG A 25 0.58 10.07 47.21
N ILE A 26 1.42 9.65 46.28
CA ILE A 26 2.54 8.74 46.52
C ILE A 26 3.70 9.50 47.19
N TYR A 27 3.94 10.76 46.83
CA TYR A 27 4.97 11.61 47.44
C TYR A 27 4.78 11.75 48.97
N LYS A 28 3.55 11.85 49.44
CA LYS A 28 3.24 11.82 50.89
C LYS A 28 3.56 10.50 51.57
N PHE A 29 3.68 9.41 50.80
CA PHE A 29 3.96 8.07 51.37
C PHE A 29 5.47 7.78 51.44
N THR A 30 6.28 8.44 50.60
CA THR A 30 7.75 8.27 50.54
C THR A 30 8.52 9.22 51.44
N GLU A 31 7.91 10.30 51.91
CA GLU A 31 8.52 11.29 52.77
C GLU A 31 8.92 10.72 54.15
N ASN A 32 8.42 9.54 54.55
CA ASN A 32 8.74 8.86 55.82
C ASN A 32 9.94 7.89 55.74
N LYS A 33 10.68 7.81 54.60
CA LYS A 33 11.96 7.11 54.50
C LYS A 33 13.04 8.03 53.90
N ALA A 34 13.26 9.18 54.53
CA ALA A 34 14.43 9.97 54.26
C ALA A 34 15.68 9.20 54.72
N VAL A 35 16.55 8.84 53.78
CA VAL A 35 17.93 8.48 54.06
C VAL A 35 18.54 9.61 54.91
N SER A 36 19.19 9.25 56.00
CA SER A 36 19.66 10.21 57.00
C SER A 36 20.59 11.24 56.32
N ASN A 37 20.39 12.51 56.61
CA ASN A 37 21.18 13.61 56.10
C ASN A 37 22.70 13.50 56.32
N GLU A 38 23.14 12.56 57.15
CA GLU A 38 24.55 12.28 57.44
C GLU A 38 25.28 11.56 56.31
N GLU A 39 24.65 10.59 55.62
CA GLU A 39 25.30 9.86 54.53
C GLU A 39 25.47 10.73 53.25
N ILE A 40 24.53 11.67 53.02
CA ILE A 40 24.64 12.63 51.91
C ILE A 40 25.75 13.67 52.19
N SER A 41 25.96 14.02 53.43
CA SER A 41 26.99 15.02 53.82
C SER A 41 28.43 14.48 53.69
N GLU A 42 28.66 13.19 53.90
CA GLU A 42 29.99 12.58 53.73
C GLU A 42 30.37 12.41 52.25
N SER A 43 29.45 11.95 51.43
CA SER A 43 29.69 11.81 49.98
C SER A 43 29.90 13.19 49.29
N ALA A 44 29.15 14.19 49.71
CA ALA A 44 29.31 15.58 49.26
C ALA A 44 30.62 16.23 49.72
N LYS A 45 31.11 15.93 50.91
CA LYS A 45 32.40 16.40 51.42
C LYS A 45 33.59 15.78 50.68
N ILE A 46 33.51 14.50 50.30
CA ILE A 46 34.57 13.83 49.50
C ILE A 46 34.65 14.42 48.08
N LEU A 47 33.52 14.74 47.48
CA LEU A 47 33.46 15.36 46.12
C LEU A 47 33.83 16.85 46.12
N SER A 48 33.67 17.55 47.25
CA SER A 48 33.99 18.98 47.36
C SER A 48 35.44 19.28 47.79
N SER A 49 36.21 18.28 48.21
CA SER A 49 37.57 18.48 48.73
C SER A 49 38.65 18.64 47.66
N GLU A 50 38.38 18.44 46.34
CA GLU A 50 39.37 18.50 45.27
C GLU A 50 39.17 19.62 44.22
N SER A 51 38.20 20.48 44.30
CA SER A 51 38.14 21.62 43.38
C SER A 51 37.56 22.92 43.97
N ASN A 52 38.42 23.78 44.39
CA ASN A 52 38.14 25.20 44.70
C ASN A 52 37.83 26.05 43.44
N ILE A 53 37.19 25.47 42.44
CA ILE A 53 36.68 26.24 41.28
C ILE A 53 35.25 26.59 41.58
N SER A 54 34.98 27.81 42.00
CA SER A 54 33.60 28.32 42.11
C SER A 54 33.01 28.32 40.70
N ILE A 55 32.08 27.38 40.48
CA ILE A 55 31.34 27.16 39.23
C ILE A 55 30.70 28.47 38.69
N SER A 56 30.46 29.45 39.58
CA SER A 56 29.90 30.77 39.27
C SER A 56 30.84 31.71 38.46
N ASN A 57 32.15 31.44 38.36
CA ASN A 57 33.14 32.32 37.73
C ASN A 57 33.55 31.86 36.31
N ILE A 58 32.95 30.83 35.76
CA ILE A 58 33.27 30.36 34.42
C ILE A 58 32.67 31.32 33.39
N LYS A 59 33.54 31.96 32.57
CA LYS A 59 33.14 32.87 31.49
C LYS A 59 33.09 32.15 30.15
N GLY A 60 32.33 32.72 29.19
CA GLY A 60 32.20 32.16 27.84
C GLY A 60 31.04 31.18 27.69
N PHE A 61 31.07 30.32 26.66
CA PHE A 61 30.01 29.36 26.30
C PHE A 61 29.72 28.38 27.44
N ILE A 62 30.75 27.90 28.14
CA ILE A 62 30.62 27.00 29.29
C ILE A 62 29.92 27.71 30.45
N GLY A 63 30.22 28.99 30.68
CA GLY A 63 29.54 29.76 31.72
C GLY A 63 28.06 30.01 31.44
N LEU A 64 27.68 30.19 30.18
CA LEU A 64 26.27 30.25 29.78
C LEU A 64 25.57 28.90 30.01
N TYR A 65 26.20 27.81 29.64
CA TYR A 65 25.70 26.47 29.86
C TYR A 65 25.45 26.17 31.35
N VAL A 66 26.43 26.49 32.21
CA VAL A 66 26.32 26.32 33.66
C VAL A 66 25.18 27.15 34.24
N LYS A 67 25.01 28.42 33.78
CA LYS A 67 23.90 29.29 34.22
C LYS A 67 22.53 28.69 33.83
N VAL A 68 22.42 28.21 32.59
CA VAL A 68 21.17 27.57 32.12
C VAL A 68 20.85 26.34 32.96
N ILE A 69 21.83 25.44 33.18
CA ILE A 69 21.61 24.23 33.99
C ILE A 69 21.25 24.61 35.44
N SER A 70 21.97 25.54 36.06
CA SER A 70 21.67 26.00 37.41
C SER A 70 20.25 26.57 37.53
N PHE A 71 19.81 27.34 36.52
CA PHE A 71 18.44 27.85 36.46
C PHE A 71 17.42 26.73 36.36
N LEU A 72 17.67 25.74 35.50
CA LEU A 72 16.78 24.60 35.31
C LEU A 72 16.66 23.74 36.57
N LEU A 73 17.79 23.47 37.24
CA LEU A 73 17.82 22.68 38.48
C LEU A 73 17.10 23.40 39.65
N ASN A 74 17.17 24.73 39.71
CA ASN A 74 16.49 25.52 40.73
C ASN A 74 14.96 25.64 40.50
N HIS A 75 14.46 25.26 39.30
CA HIS A 75 13.04 25.40 38.96
C HIS A 75 12.46 24.16 38.33
N PRO A 76 12.52 22.96 38.97
CA PRO A 76 12.15 21.70 38.33
C PRO A 76 10.69 21.65 37.86
N ALA A 77 9.76 22.25 38.58
CA ALA A 77 8.35 22.33 38.20
C ALA A 77 8.14 23.15 36.90
N LYS A 78 8.87 24.26 36.73
CA LYS A 78 8.78 25.06 35.51
C LYS A 78 9.36 24.31 34.30
N VAL A 79 10.44 23.56 34.50
CA VAL A 79 11.05 22.71 33.47
C VAL A 79 10.06 21.63 33.02
N LEU A 80 9.43 20.91 33.96
CA LEU A 80 8.44 19.88 33.65
C LEU A 80 7.25 20.47 32.87
N ILE A 81 6.70 21.58 33.33
CA ILE A 81 5.59 22.27 32.65
C ILE A 81 6.00 22.71 31.24
N SER A 82 7.18 23.31 31.07
CA SER A 82 7.67 23.74 29.75
C SER A 82 7.88 22.57 28.82
N ALA A 83 8.39 21.43 29.31
CA ALA A 83 8.55 20.21 28.53
C ALA A 83 7.19 19.68 28.05
N ILE A 84 6.17 19.65 28.91
CA ILE A 84 4.80 19.24 28.52
C ILE A 84 4.23 20.21 27.46
N ILE A 85 4.43 21.52 27.64
CA ILE A 85 3.97 22.52 26.66
C ILE A 85 4.66 22.30 25.31
N ILE A 86 5.97 22.05 25.30
CA ILE A 86 6.72 21.75 24.08
C ILE A 86 6.19 20.49 23.43
N LEU A 87 5.96 19.41 24.16
CA LEU A 87 5.40 18.17 23.64
C LEU A 87 4.06 18.41 22.95
N ILE A 88 3.15 19.13 23.61
CA ILE A 88 1.83 19.48 23.04
C ILE A 88 1.99 20.38 21.82
N ALA A 89 2.84 21.41 21.89
CA ALA A 89 3.07 22.32 20.80
C ALA A 89 3.66 21.63 19.55
N VAL A 90 4.62 20.72 19.73
CA VAL A 90 5.22 19.94 18.64
C VAL A 90 4.18 19.02 17.99
N ASN A 91 3.40 18.29 18.79
CA ASN A 91 2.32 17.47 18.27
C ASN A 91 1.29 18.31 17.50
N PHE A 92 0.87 19.44 18.04
CA PHE A 92 -0.05 20.36 17.36
C PHE A 92 0.55 20.93 16.07
N SER A 93 1.83 21.29 16.08
CA SER A 93 2.52 21.80 14.90
C SER A 93 2.66 20.73 13.83
N TYR A 94 3.01 19.49 14.20
CA TYR A 94 3.12 18.39 13.25
C TYR A 94 1.79 18.12 12.52
N THR A 95 0.66 18.26 13.21
CA THR A 95 -0.66 18.09 12.58
C THR A 95 -1.01 19.20 11.59
N ARG A 96 -0.42 20.38 11.76
CA ARG A 96 -0.66 21.54 10.90
C ARG A 96 0.29 21.60 9.70
N ILE A 97 1.56 21.27 9.92
CA ILE A 97 2.65 21.50 8.98
C ILE A 97 3.24 20.17 8.47
N GLY A 98 3.06 19.08 9.20
CA GLY A 98 3.64 17.78 8.87
C GLY A 98 3.18 17.24 7.53
N SER A 99 4.03 16.42 6.90
CA SER A 99 3.83 15.82 5.58
C SER A 99 2.86 14.62 5.58
N GLY A 100 2.19 14.35 6.71
CA GLY A 100 1.24 13.24 6.82
C GLY A 100 1.88 11.93 7.30
N VAL A 101 1.27 10.84 6.92
CA VAL A 101 1.69 9.48 7.31
C VAL A 101 1.80 8.65 6.05
N GLU A 102 2.84 7.82 5.97
CA GLU A 102 3.04 6.83 4.91
C GLU A 102 3.30 5.46 5.52
N PHE A 103 3.01 4.41 4.80
CA PHE A 103 3.24 3.05 5.27
C PHE A 103 4.73 2.71 5.22
N PHE A 104 5.31 2.82 4.03
CA PHE A 104 6.75 2.74 3.78
C PHE A 104 7.22 4.03 3.10
N PRO A 105 8.44 4.51 3.38
CA PRO A 105 8.99 5.66 2.68
C PRO A 105 9.24 5.31 1.21
N SER A 106 8.88 6.23 0.31
CA SER A 106 9.23 6.11 -1.10
C SER A 106 10.75 6.27 -1.26
N VAL A 107 11.38 5.26 -1.85
CA VAL A 107 12.81 5.27 -2.19
C VAL A 107 12.95 5.11 -3.70
N GLU A 108 14.09 5.51 -4.26
CA GLU A 108 14.39 5.25 -5.67
C GLU A 108 14.32 3.74 -5.93
N PRO A 109 13.44 3.27 -6.82
CA PRO A 109 13.21 1.85 -7.04
C PRO A 109 14.32 1.23 -7.88
N ASP A 110 14.64 -0.03 -7.60
CA ASP A 110 15.52 -0.85 -8.43
C ASP A 110 14.79 -1.48 -9.62
N LEU A 111 13.48 -1.60 -9.52
CA LEU A 111 12.62 -2.21 -10.52
C LEU A 111 11.44 -1.31 -10.86
N ALA A 112 11.05 -1.33 -12.15
CA ALA A 112 9.78 -0.77 -12.58
C ALA A 112 9.09 -1.72 -13.55
N LYS A 113 7.79 -1.56 -13.68
CA LYS A 113 6.95 -2.33 -14.57
C LYS A 113 6.15 -1.41 -15.48
N ILE A 114 6.25 -1.64 -16.76
CA ILE A 114 5.42 -0.98 -17.77
C ILE A 114 4.29 -1.95 -18.11
N VAL A 115 3.07 -1.54 -17.86
CA VAL A 115 1.88 -2.36 -18.10
C VAL A 115 1.17 -1.86 -19.35
N VAL A 116 0.82 -2.79 -20.22
CA VAL A 116 0.19 -2.47 -21.51
C VAL A 116 -1.23 -3.04 -21.51
N PHE A 117 -2.18 -2.15 -21.76
CA PHE A 117 -3.59 -2.48 -21.86
C PHE A 117 -4.09 -2.19 -23.27
N ALA A 118 -4.97 -3.06 -23.76
CA ALA A 118 -5.70 -2.81 -25.01
C ALA A 118 -7.12 -3.38 -24.92
N ARG A 119 -8.07 -2.66 -25.49
CA ARG A 119 -9.45 -3.10 -25.55
C ARG A 119 -9.68 -4.00 -26.75
N GLY A 120 -10.49 -5.03 -26.54
CA GLY A 120 -10.90 -5.95 -27.57
C GLY A 120 -10.35 -7.36 -27.39
N ASN A 121 -10.89 -8.29 -28.18
CA ASN A 121 -10.45 -9.69 -28.14
C ASN A 121 -9.27 -9.89 -29.10
N LEU A 122 -8.09 -9.47 -28.65
CA LEU A 122 -6.86 -9.56 -29.42
C LEU A 122 -6.29 -10.99 -29.39
N SER A 123 -5.77 -11.44 -30.52
CA SER A 123 -4.97 -12.65 -30.62
C SER A 123 -3.64 -12.52 -29.88
N VAL A 124 -2.97 -13.62 -29.58
CA VAL A 124 -1.66 -13.62 -28.92
C VAL A 124 -0.63 -12.88 -29.77
N GLU A 125 -0.71 -13.04 -31.09
CA GLU A 125 0.17 -12.39 -32.07
C GLU A 125 -0.02 -10.88 -32.07
N GLU A 126 -1.26 -10.39 -32.04
CA GLU A 126 -1.56 -8.96 -31.93
C GLU A 126 -1.10 -8.37 -30.59
N LYS A 127 -1.32 -9.08 -29.48
CA LYS A 127 -0.81 -8.68 -28.17
C LYS A 127 0.71 -8.54 -28.18
N LYS A 128 1.42 -9.54 -28.74
CA LYS A 128 2.87 -9.54 -28.90
C LYS A 128 3.35 -8.35 -29.73
N GLU A 129 2.63 -8.02 -30.81
CA GLU A 129 2.98 -6.88 -31.67
C GLU A 129 2.87 -5.56 -30.92
N TYR A 130 1.78 -5.34 -30.16
CA TYR A 130 1.62 -4.10 -29.39
C TYR A 130 2.66 -3.97 -28.29
N VAL A 131 2.90 -5.04 -27.51
CA VAL A 131 3.93 -5.04 -26.45
C VAL A 131 5.32 -4.81 -27.06
N GLY A 132 5.63 -5.45 -28.20
CA GLY A 132 6.90 -5.27 -28.90
C GLY A 132 7.11 -3.84 -29.43
N ARG A 133 6.04 -3.12 -29.83
CA ARG A 133 6.15 -1.69 -30.20
C ARG A 133 6.53 -0.83 -28.99
N VAL A 134 5.99 -1.11 -27.79
CA VAL A 134 6.36 -0.42 -26.55
C VAL A 134 7.80 -0.76 -26.18
N GLU A 135 8.17 -2.05 -26.23
CA GLU A 135 9.53 -2.51 -25.96
C GLU A 135 10.56 -1.82 -26.87
N ASN A 136 10.30 -1.69 -28.16
CA ASN A 136 11.19 -1.01 -29.09
C ASN A 136 11.44 0.47 -28.70
N ILE A 137 10.44 1.17 -28.17
CA ILE A 137 10.61 2.53 -27.65
C ILE A 137 11.53 2.52 -26.43
N ILE A 138 11.33 1.59 -25.52
CA ILE A 138 12.17 1.44 -24.33
C ILE A 138 13.62 1.10 -24.70
N LEU A 139 13.82 0.21 -25.67
CA LEU A 139 15.15 -0.11 -26.21
C LEU A 139 15.84 1.10 -26.86
N GLN A 140 15.09 1.98 -27.52
CA GLN A 140 15.65 3.24 -28.04
C GLN A 140 16.10 4.19 -26.91
N ILE A 141 15.36 4.25 -25.80
CA ILE A 141 15.75 5.02 -24.62
C ILE A 141 17.00 4.39 -23.99
N GLN A 142 17.02 3.06 -23.82
CA GLN A 142 18.18 2.32 -23.32
C GLN A 142 19.45 2.59 -24.14
N ASN A 143 19.34 2.54 -25.46
CA ASN A 143 20.49 2.77 -26.35
C ASN A 143 21.04 4.21 -26.27
N ARG A 144 20.22 5.17 -25.86
CA ARG A 144 20.67 6.56 -25.68
C ARG A 144 21.31 6.79 -24.30
N ASN A 145 20.72 6.25 -23.26
CA ASN A 145 21.03 6.64 -21.89
C ASN A 145 21.68 5.53 -21.05
N ASN A 146 21.54 4.27 -21.44
CA ASN A 146 22.06 3.09 -20.74
C ASN A 146 21.66 3.03 -19.26
N GLU A 147 20.35 3.15 -18.97
CA GLU A 147 19.80 3.29 -17.61
C GLU A 147 19.27 1.97 -17.03
N PHE A 148 19.15 0.91 -17.85
CA PHE A 148 18.62 -0.40 -17.42
C PHE A 148 19.69 -1.48 -17.45
N LYS A 149 19.68 -2.36 -16.45
CA LYS A 149 20.47 -3.60 -16.40
C LYS A 149 19.83 -4.69 -17.25
N SER A 150 18.50 -4.83 -17.11
CA SER A 150 17.73 -5.82 -17.86
C SER A 150 16.35 -5.27 -18.24
N ILE A 151 15.82 -5.78 -19.37
CA ILE A 151 14.49 -5.50 -19.87
C ILE A 151 13.86 -6.86 -20.19
N TYR A 152 12.74 -7.16 -19.55
CA TYR A 152 12.02 -8.41 -19.73
C TYR A 152 10.59 -8.14 -20.13
N SER A 153 10.19 -8.62 -21.32
CA SER A 153 8.86 -8.41 -21.88
C SER A 153 8.02 -9.68 -21.81
N LEU A 154 6.79 -9.55 -21.36
CA LEU A 154 5.79 -10.60 -21.29
C LEU A 154 4.56 -10.17 -22.05
N SER A 155 4.07 -11.00 -22.97
CA SER A 155 2.83 -10.76 -23.72
C SER A 155 1.91 -11.97 -23.66
N GLY A 156 0.61 -11.76 -23.58
CA GLY A 156 -0.40 -12.82 -23.55
C GLY A 156 -1.39 -12.69 -22.40
N ASN A 157 -2.12 -13.79 -22.15
CA ASN A 157 -3.11 -13.87 -21.06
C ASN A 157 -2.48 -14.38 -19.76
N VAL A 158 -1.28 -13.93 -19.43
CA VAL A 158 -0.66 -14.33 -18.17
C VAL A 158 -1.30 -13.52 -17.06
N SER A 159 -2.19 -14.15 -16.32
CA SER A 159 -2.70 -13.62 -15.07
C SER A 159 -1.59 -13.70 -14.02
N GLU A 160 -0.76 -12.69 -13.93
CA GLU A 160 -0.05 -12.47 -12.69
C GLU A 160 -1.09 -12.16 -11.61
N GLN A 161 -0.93 -12.73 -10.43
CA GLN A 161 -1.91 -12.68 -9.32
C GLN A 161 -2.36 -11.27 -8.90
N SER A 162 -1.71 -10.23 -9.39
CA SER A 162 -1.96 -8.82 -9.05
C SER A 162 -2.73 -8.02 -10.11
N GLU A 163 -2.93 -8.54 -11.32
CA GLU A 163 -3.56 -7.77 -12.39
C GLU A 163 -4.98 -8.26 -12.68
N SER A 164 -5.93 -7.52 -12.15
CA SER A 164 -7.36 -7.87 -12.22
C SER A 164 -8.08 -7.31 -13.45
N SER A 165 -7.42 -6.53 -14.29
CA SER A 165 -8.05 -5.93 -15.48
C SER A 165 -8.05 -6.88 -16.68
N GLU A 166 -9.22 -7.07 -17.29
CA GLU A 166 -9.39 -7.90 -18.50
C GLU A 166 -8.75 -7.27 -19.76
N ASP A 167 -8.46 -5.96 -19.72
CA ASP A 167 -7.82 -5.23 -20.80
C ASP A 167 -6.29 -5.42 -20.84
N PHE A 168 -5.71 -6.15 -19.88
CA PHE A 168 -4.27 -6.43 -19.82
C PHE A 168 -3.82 -7.29 -21.02
N ILE A 169 -2.78 -6.85 -21.72
CA ILE A 169 -2.21 -7.56 -22.86
C ILE A 169 -0.74 -7.95 -22.69
N GLY A 170 -0.05 -7.33 -21.75
CA GLY A 170 1.33 -7.66 -21.45
C GLY A 170 2.01 -6.63 -20.56
N SER A 171 3.21 -6.96 -20.13
CA SER A 171 4.03 -6.10 -19.30
C SER A 171 5.51 -6.16 -19.69
N ILE A 172 6.23 -5.09 -19.36
CA ILE A 172 7.67 -5.00 -19.55
C ILE A 172 8.29 -4.63 -18.21
N SER A 173 9.05 -5.54 -17.64
CA SER A 173 9.78 -5.34 -16.39
C SER A 173 11.14 -4.73 -16.70
N LEU A 174 11.49 -3.67 -16.00
CA LEU A 174 12.71 -2.92 -16.14
C LEU A 174 13.51 -3.04 -14.85
N GLU A 175 14.72 -3.53 -14.94
CA GLU A 175 15.70 -3.49 -13.85
C GLU A 175 16.61 -2.30 -14.09
N TYR A 176 16.66 -1.36 -13.18
CA TYR A 176 17.47 -0.18 -13.29
C TYR A 176 18.94 -0.43 -12.94
N ASN A 177 19.80 0.39 -13.48
CA ASN A 177 21.17 0.56 -12.98
C ASN A 177 21.14 1.21 -11.59
N ASP A 178 22.28 1.18 -10.88
CA ASP A 178 22.42 1.80 -9.55
C ASP A 178 21.94 3.27 -9.60
N TRP A 179 21.26 3.70 -8.57
CA TRP A 179 20.57 5.02 -8.51
C TRP A 179 21.50 6.22 -8.78
N ASP A 180 22.78 6.10 -8.46
CA ASP A 180 23.80 7.14 -8.69
C ASP A 180 24.32 7.21 -10.13
N LYS A 181 23.98 6.20 -10.98
CA LYS A 181 24.42 6.08 -12.38
C LYS A 181 23.30 6.32 -13.40
N ARG A 182 22.12 6.72 -12.94
CA ARG A 182 20.96 6.95 -13.81
C ARG A 182 20.18 8.19 -13.39
N ARG A 183 19.29 8.64 -14.24
CA ARG A 183 18.31 9.67 -13.89
C ARG A 183 17.30 9.14 -12.87
N PRO A 184 16.59 10.01 -12.13
CA PRO A 184 15.49 9.60 -11.26
C PRO A 184 14.45 8.77 -12.02
N SER A 185 13.94 7.71 -11.39
CA SER A 185 12.96 6.79 -11.99
C SER A 185 11.75 7.50 -12.58
N LEU A 186 11.19 8.48 -11.86
CA LEU A 186 10.04 9.27 -12.32
C LEU A 186 10.30 9.97 -13.66
N VAL A 187 11.51 10.49 -13.88
CA VAL A 187 11.88 11.16 -15.15
C VAL A 187 11.94 10.16 -16.29
N ILE A 188 12.51 8.98 -16.05
CA ILE A 188 12.61 7.90 -17.05
C ILE A 188 11.21 7.39 -17.41
N LEU A 189 10.37 7.17 -16.42
CA LEU A 189 9.01 6.67 -16.60
C LEU A 189 8.12 7.69 -17.33
N ASP A 190 8.25 8.97 -17.04
CA ASP A 190 7.53 10.03 -17.75
C ASP A 190 7.97 10.13 -19.23
N GLU A 191 9.27 9.96 -19.53
CA GLU A 191 9.78 9.88 -20.90
C GLU A 191 9.15 8.69 -21.65
N ILE A 192 9.11 7.50 -21.03
CA ILE A 192 8.49 6.30 -21.59
C ILE A 192 7.00 6.54 -21.86
N LEU A 193 6.26 7.06 -20.88
CA LEU A 193 4.83 7.38 -21.03
C LEU A 193 4.59 8.36 -22.17
N THR A 194 5.41 9.40 -22.26
CA THR A 194 5.27 10.42 -23.31
C THR A 194 5.57 9.85 -24.69
N ALA A 195 6.60 9.04 -24.83
CA ALA A 195 6.96 8.40 -26.10
C ALA A 195 5.90 7.38 -26.56
N THR A 196 5.31 6.64 -25.63
CA THR A 196 4.31 5.60 -25.93
C THR A 196 2.92 6.16 -26.25
N LYS A 197 2.60 7.42 -25.92
CA LYS A 197 1.33 8.09 -26.30
C LYS A 197 1.07 8.10 -27.82
N SER A 198 2.11 7.96 -28.63
CA SER A 198 1.99 7.90 -30.08
C SER A 198 1.36 6.60 -30.59
N ILE A 199 1.36 5.53 -29.80
CA ILE A 199 0.81 4.22 -30.17
C ILE A 199 -0.70 4.24 -29.94
N LYS A 200 -1.47 4.22 -31.03
CA LYS A 200 -2.94 4.19 -30.95
C LYS A 200 -3.43 2.78 -30.61
N GLY A 201 -4.54 2.71 -29.90
CA GLY A 201 -5.22 1.46 -29.58
C GLY A 201 -4.77 0.79 -28.28
N ILE A 202 -3.75 1.32 -27.61
CA ILE A 202 -3.29 0.85 -26.31
C ILE A 202 -3.29 1.96 -25.26
N LYS A 203 -3.34 1.55 -24.00
CA LYS A 203 -3.05 2.38 -22.83
C LYS A 203 -1.79 1.81 -22.17
N VAL A 204 -0.82 2.65 -21.91
CA VAL A 204 0.41 2.27 -21.20
C VAL A 204 0.41 2.91 -19.83
N GLU A 205 0.73 2.13 -18.83
CA GLU A 205 0.91 2.58 -17.44
C GLU A 205 2.30 2.22 -16.96
N THR A 206 2.86 3.08 -16.15
CA THR A 206 4.16 2.83 -15.49
C THR A 206 3.91 2.61 -14.01
N ARG A 207 4.56 1.60 -13.45
CA ARG A 207 4.51 1.28 -12.03
C ARG A 207 5.91 1.15 -11.51
N GLU A 208 6.20 1.85 -10.44
CA GLU A 208 7.43 1.63 -9.66
C GLU A 208 7.19 0.46 -8.71
N GLN A 209 8.22 -0.33 -8.47
CA GLN A 209 8.15 -1.29 -7.37
C GLN A 209 8.35 -0.55 -6.07
N GLU A 210 7.28 -0.35 -5.34
CA GLU A 210 7.35 0.23 -4.01
C GLU A 210 8.07 -0.71 -3.04
N GLY A 211 8.86 -0.13 -2.15
CA GLY A 211 9.53 -0.86 -1.08
C GLY A 211 8.51 -1.25 0.00
N GLY A 212 8.11 -2.52 0.05
CA GLY A 212 7.18 -3.01 1.07
C GLY A 212 6.42 -4.26 0.65
N PRO A 213 5.68 -4.90 1.57
CA PRO A 213 4.92 -6.10 1.29
C PRO A 213 3.59 -5.85 0.55
N SER A 214 3.10 -4.61 0.50
CA SER A 214 1.85 -4.29 -0.19
C SER A 214 2.10 -4.13 -1.69
N ALA A 215 1.64 -5.12 -2.46
CA ALA A 215 1.63 -5.05 -3.91
C ALA A 215 0.25 -4.53 -4.36
N GLY A 216 0.13 -3.26 -4.71
CA GLY A 216 -1.13 -2.70 -5.22
C GLY A 216 -1.15 -1.19 -5.27
N LYS A 217 -2.17 -0.64 -5.92
CA LYS A 217 -2.35 0.81 -5.97
C LYS A 217 -2.77 1.36 -4.60
N PRO A 218 -2.30 2.55 -4.21
CA PRO A 218 -2.55 3.12 -2.88
C PRO A 218 -4.04 3.39 -2.60
N VAL A 219 -4.82 3.66 -3.64
CA VAL A 219 -6.28 3.78 -3.53
C VAL A 219 -6.92 2.52 -4.10
N ASN A 220 -7.59 1.74 -3.28
CA ASN A 220 -8.28 0.52 -3.68
C ASN A 220 -9.66 0.49 -3.03
N ILE A 221 -10.70 0.71 -3.85
CA ILE A 221 -12.10 0.76 -3.45
C ILE A 221 -12.72 -0.58 -3.78
N LYS A 222 -13.07 -1.35 -2.76
CA LYS A 222 -13.81 -2.61 -2.89
C LYS A 222 -15.30 -2.35 -2.70
N LEU A 223 -16.08 -2.68 -3.71
CA LEU A 223 -17.54 -2.68 -3.66
C LEU A 223 -18.06 -4.10 -3.54
N THR A 224 -18.97 -4.35 -2.62
CA THR A 224 -19.56 -5.68 -2.43
C THR A 224 -21.09 -5.60 -2.40
N SER A 225 -21.74 -6.59 -3.04
CA SER A 225 -23.21 -6.74 -3.03
C SER A 225 -23.62 -8.19 -3.28
N ASN A 226 -24.80 -8.54 -2.82
CA ASN A 226 -25.44 -9.81 -3.19
C ASN A 226 -26.07 -9.76 -4.60
N ASP A 227 -26.46 -8.57 -5.06
CA ASP A 227 -27.01 -8.36 -6.39
C ASP A 227 -25.89 -7.99 -7.38
N LYS A 228 -25.61 -8.91 -8.30
CA LYS A 228 -24.57 -8.74 -9.34
C LYS A 228 -24.90 -7.57 -10.28
N ASN A 229 -26.16 -7.43 -10.71
CA ASN A 229 -26.55 -6.43 -11.71
C ASN A 229 -26.47 -5.02 -11.13
N LEU A 230 -26.95 -4.84 -9.90
CA LEU A 230 -26.83 -3.58 -9.17
C LEU A 230 -25.35 -3.22 -8.94
N LEU A 231 -24.54 -4.22 -8.55
CA LEU A 231 -23.10 -4.01 -8.33
C LEU A 231 -22.40 -3.54 -9.60
N LEU A 232 -22.61 -4.20 -10.75
CA LEU A 232 -22.05 -3.80 -12.03
C LEU A 232 -22.44 -2.37 -12.43
N PHE A 233 -23.73 -2.05 -12.29
CA PHE A 233 -24.26 -0.72 -12.65
C PHE A 233 -23.64 0.40 -11.79
N GLU A 234 -23.66 0.24 -10.47
CA GLU A 234 -23.12 1.26 -9.55
C GLU A 234 -21.59 1.33 -9.60
N SER A 235 -20.90 0.21 -9.82
CA SER A 235 -19.43 0.23 -10.01
C SER A 235 -19.03 0.98 -11.29
N ALA A 236 -19.74 0.79 -12.39
CA ALA A 236 -19.49 1.53 -13.63
C ALA A 236 -19.76 3.04 -13.46
N LYS A 237 -20.76 3.39 -12.66
CA LYS A 237 -21.09 4.78 -12.34
C LYS A 237 -20.06 5.40 -11.40
N LEU A 238 -19.63 4.67 -10.37
CA LEU A 238 -18.56 5.10 -9.47
C LEU A 238 -17.24 5.26 -10.22
N LYS A 239 -16.88 4.34 -11.11
CA LYS A 239 -15.68 4.47 -11.94
C LYS A 239 -15.67 5.80 -12.70
N LYS A 240 -16.77 6.17 -13.37
CA LYS A 240 -16.86 7.44 -14.07
C LYS A 240 -16.68 8.66 -13.15
N PHE A 241 -17.11 8.55 -11.90
CA PHE A 241 -16.90 9.60 -10.90
C PHE A 241 -15.40 9.66 -10.52
N ILE A 242 -14.76 8.52 -10.26
CA ILE A 242 -13.35 8.42 -9.90
C ILE A 242 -12.44 8.84 -11.08
N ASP A 243 -12.79 8.49 -12.33
CA ASP A 243 -12.05 8.90 -13.54
C ASP A 243 -11.89 10.45 -13.65
N ASN A 244 -12.83 11.20 -13.10
CA ASN A 244 -12.81 12.67 -13.07
C ASN A 244 -12.38 13.25 -11.71
N TYR A 245 -12.02 12.38 -10.74
CA TYR A 245 -11.67 12.85 -9.40
C TYR A 245 -10.26 13.48 -9.39
N PRO A 246 -10.07 14.63 -8.75
CA PRO A 246 -8.79 15.34 -8.79
C PRO A 246 -7.67 14.53 -8.13
N ASP A 247 -6.47 14.62 -8.71
CA ASP A 247 -5.22 14.02 -8.23
C ASP A 247 -5.17 12.49 -8.20
N LEU A 248 -6.15 11.82 -8.80
CA LEU A 248 -6.08 10.40 -9.12
C LEU A 248 -5.59 10.20 -10.55
N MET A 249 -4.88 9.10 -10.78
CA MET A 249 -4.37 8.70 -12.10
C MET A 249 -4.35 7.18 -12.21
N ASN A 250 -4.15 6.67 -13.43
CA ASN A 250 -4.03 5.24 -13.71
C ASN A 250 -5.16 4.41 -13.10
N ILE A 251 -6.42 4.87 -13.29
CA ILE A 251 -7.58 4.20 -12.72
C ILE A 251 -7.81 2.87 -13.43
N GLU A 252 -7.88 1.80 -12.66
CA GLU A 252 -8.14 0.44 -13.09
C GLU A 252 -9.36 -0.12 -12.37
N ASP A 253 -9.99 -1.08 -12.98
CA ASP A 253 -11.10 -1.84 -12.39
C ASP A 253 -11.10 -3.28 -12.90
N ASN A 254 -11.82 -4.13 -12.21
CA ASN A 254 -12.08 -5.51 -12.62
C ASN A 254 -13.50 -5.70 -13.19
N LEU A 255 -14.10 -4.62 -13.70
CA LEU A 255 -15.35 -4.72 -14.43
C LEU A 255 -15.12 -5.54 -15.71
N PRO A 256 -16.10 -6.36 -16.12
CA PRO A 256 -16.02 -7.05 -17.40
C PRO A 256 -15.75 -6.06 -18.53
N ALA A 257 -14.73 -6.33 -19.34
CA ALA A 257 -14.49 -5.54 -20.52
C ALA A 257 -15.68 -5.66 -21.48
N PRO A 258 -16.17 -4.56 -22.06
CA PRO A 258 -17.25 -4.66 -23.04
C PRO A 258 -16.78 -5.44 -24.26
N GLY A 259 -17.33 -6.61 -24.44
CA GLY A 259 -16.97 -7.53 -25.51
C GLY A 259 -18.13 -8.46 -25.85
N ILE A 260 -17.99 -9.16 -26.99
CA ILE A 260 -18.94 -10.17 -27.41
C ILE A 260 -18.23 -11.51 -27.34
N GLU A 261 -18.84 -12.46 -26.66
CA GLU A 261 -18.47 -13.89 -26.67
C GLU A 261 -19.51 -14.71 -27.43
N TRP A 262 -19.08 -15.79 -28.05
CA TRP A 262 -19.98 -16.70 -28.74
C TRP A 262 -20.39 -17.80 -27.79
N GLU A 263 -21.64 -17.71 -27.31
CA GLU A 263 -22.23 -18.75 -26.49
C GLU A 263 -22.70 -19.91 -27.39
N ILE A 264 -22.15 -21.10 -27.14
CA ILE A 264 -22.44 -22.30 -27.91
C ILE A 264 -23.37 -23.19 -27.07
N LYS A 265 -24.65 -23.24 -27.42
CA LYS A 265 -25.65 -24.05 -26.75
C LYS A 265 -25.86 -25.35 -27.49
N VAL A 266 -25.68 -26.46 -26.79
CA VAL A 266 -25.90 -27.81 -27.36
C VAL A 266 -27.30 -28.34 -26.97
N ASP A 267 -28.13 -28.62 -27.95
CA ASP A 267 -29.36 -29.36 -27.74
C ASP A 267 -29.03 -30.86 -27.53
N ARG A 268 -29.02 -31.26 -26.26
CA ARG A 268 -28.71 -32.64 -25.84
C ARG A 268 -29.64 -33.66 -26.40
N LYS A 269 -30.93 -33.30 -26.60
CA LYS A 269 -31.94 -34.25 -27.15
C LYS A 269 -31.68 -34.51 -28.61
N GLN A 270 -31.37 -33.48 -29.38
CA GLN A 270 -31.01 -33.63 -30.78
C GLN A 270 -29.68 -34.36 -30.95
N ALA A 271 -28.64 -33.98 -30.23
CA ALA A 271 -27.33 -34.64 -30.25
C ALA A 271 -27.46 -36.16 -29.97
N SER A 272 -28.29 -36.52 -28.98
CA SER A 272 -28.57 -37.94 -28.62
C SER A 272 -29.24 -38.72 -29.76
N LYS A 273 -30.13 -38.09 -30.53
CA LYS A 273 -30.76 -38.75 -31.69
C LYS A 273 -29.75 -39.14 -32.77
N PHE A 274 -28.69 -38.39 -32.91
CA PHE A 274 -27.58 -38.66 -33.84
C PHE A 274 -26.48 -39.52 -33.23
N GLY A 275 -26.63 -39.97 -31.97
CA GLY A 275 -25.61 -40.73 -31.25
C GLY A 275 -24.34 -39.96 -30.94
N VAL A 276 -24.43 -38.61 -30.89
CA VAL A 276 -23.28 -37.70 -30.62
C VAL A 276 -23.24 -37.35 -29.16
N ASN A 277 -22.07 -37.49 -28.56
CA ASN A 277 -21.84 -37.01 -27.20
C ASN A 277 -21.30 -35.57 -27.17
N ILE A 278 -21.47 -34.88 -26.06
CA ILE A 278 -21.06 -33.47 -25.86
C ILE A 278 -19.55 -33.31 -25.99
N SER A 279 -18.76 -34.29 -25.53
CA SER A 279 -17.30 -34.25 -25.64
C SER A 279 -16.82 -34.22 -27.08
N SER A 280 -17.46 -35.01 -27.97
CA SER A 280 -17.14 -35.01 -29.40
C SER A 280 -17.43 -33.66 -30.05
N ILE A 281 -18.56 -33.03 -29.68
CA ILE A 281 -18.89 -31.66 -30.12
C ILE A 281 -17.82 -30.68 -29.66
N GLY A 282 -17.48 -30.73 -28.38
CA GLY A 282 -16.46 -29.86 -27.79
C GLY A 282 -15.08 -30.02 -28.44
N ASN A 283 -14.67 -31.25 -28.77
CA ASN A 283 -13.40 -31.49 -29.44
C ASN A 283 -13.38 -30.97 -30.89
N VAL A 284 -14.46 -31.08 -31.61
CA VAL A 284 -14.56 -30.51 -32.98
C VAL A 284 -14.53 -28.99 -32.95
N ILE A 285 -15.19 -28.36 -31.96
CA ILE A 285 -15.13 -26.91 -31.78
C ILE A 285 -13.71 -26.48 -31.37
N LYS A 286 -13.03 -27.22 -30.49
CA LYS A 286 -11.63 -26.93 -30.13
C LYS A 286 -10.69 -26.99 -31.31
N LEU A 287 -10.89 -27.90 -32.28
CA LEU A 287 -10.08 -27.93 -33.52
C LEU A 287 -10.19 -26.65 -34.33
N ALA A 288 -11.38 -26.02 -34.34
CA ALA A 288 -11.59 -24.76 -35.06
C ALA A 288 -11.21 -23.51 -34.25
N THR A 289 -11.05 -23.62 -32.94
CA THR A 289 -10.71 -22.51 -32.04
C THR A 289 -9.28 -22.63 -31.51
N ASN A 290 -9.13 -23.09 -30.27
CA ASN A 290 -7.85 -23.13 -29.55
C ASN A 290 -6.92 -24.28 -29.97
N GLY A 291 -7.45 -25.25 -30.68
CA GLY A 291 -6.77 -26.50 -31.01
C GLY A 291 -6.97 -27.59 -29.99
N LEU A 292 -6.82 -28.84 -30.44
CA LEU A 292 -6.88 -30.03 -29.59
C LEU A 292 -5.44 -30.46 -29.27
N LYS A 293 -5.13 -30.51 -27.98
CA LYS A 293 -3.81 -31.00 -27.52
C LYS A 293 -3.76 -32.54 -27.79
N LEU A 294 -2.81 -32.94 -28.64
CA LEU A 294 -2.60 -34.36 -28.98
C LEU A 294 -1.65 -35.04 -28.02
N GLY A 295 -0.67 -34.30 -27.49
CA GLY A 295 0.36 -34.83 -26.62
C GLY A 295 1.42 -33.80 -26.35
N GLU A 296 2.54 -34.24 -25.81
CA GLU A 296 3.70 -33.42 -25.54
C GLU A 296 4.94 -34.04 -26.19
N TYR A 297 5.73 -33.24 -26.83
CA TYR A 297 7.06 -33.59 -27.32
C TYR A 297 8.13 -33.07 -26.38
N ARG A 298 9.01 -33.93 -25.94
CA ARG A 298 10.15 -33.55 -25.13
C ARG A 298 11.41 -33.61 -25.99
N PRO A 299 12.00 -32.45 -26.34
CA PRO A 299 13.27 -32.41 -27.07
C PRO A 299 14.41 -32.96 -26.19
N ASP A 300 15.45 -33.51 -26.86
CA ASP A 300 16.62 -34.04 -26.15
C ASP A 300 17.51 -32.94 -25.53
N ASP A 301 17.36 -31.70 -26.02
CA ASP A 301 18.11 -30.50 -25.63
C ASP A 301 17.40 -29.61 -24.61
N SER A 302 16.19 -29.98 -24.16
CA SER A 302 15.39 -29.21 -23.21
C SER A 302 14.76 -30.09 -22.13
N ASN A 303 14.70 -29.54 -20.91
CA ASN A 303 13.95 -30.17 -19.81
C ASN A 303 12.43 -29.94 -19.91
N ASP A 304 12.01 -28.99 -20.74
CA ASP A 304 10.61 -28.61 -20.88
C ASP A 304 9.93 -29.36 -22.01
N SER A 305 8.70 -29.82 -21.77
CA SER A 305 7.88 -30.46 -22.79
C SER A 305 7.14 -29.44 -23.64
N ILE A 306 7.12 -29.64 -24.94
CA ILE A 306 6.42 -28.78 -25.91
C ILE A 306 5.05 -29.41 -26.23
N PRO A 307 3.92 -28.74 -25.92
CA PRO A 307 2.62 -29.28 -26.25
C PRO A 307 2.34 -29.23 -27.76
N MET A 308 1.87 -30.35 -28.32
CA MET A 308 1.46 -30.47 -29.71
C MET A 308 -0.03 -30.25 -29.85
N TYR A 309 -0.43 -29.30 -30.69
CA TYR A 309 -1.83 -28.99 -30.96
C TYR A 309 -2.21 -29.27 -32.41
N LEU A 310 -3.35 -29.91 -32.57
CA LEU A 310 -4.01 -30.05 -33.87
C LEU A 310 -5.04 -28.92 -34.03
N ARG A 311 -4.93 -28.16 -35.13
CA ARG A 311 -5.84 -27.06 -35.44
C ARG A 311 -6.27 -27.10 -36.92
N TYR A 312 -7.43 -26.54 -37.22
CA TYR A 312 -7.78 -26.20 -38.60
C TYR A 312 -6.87 -25.05 -39.10
N PRO A 313 -6.59 -25.01 -40.42
CA PRO A 313 -5.89 -23.85 -41.01
C PRO A 313 -6.70 -22.55 -40.81
N ASN A 314 -6.07 -21.41 -40.92
CA ASN A 314 -6.69 -20.12 -40.59
C ASN A 314 -7.98 -19.84 -41.34
N GLU A 315 -8.06 -20.26 -42.59
CA GLU A 315 -9.26 -20.14 -43.45
C GLU A 315 -10.47 -20.92 -42.91
N GLY A 316 -10.22 -22.01 -42.17
CA GLY A 316 -11.24 -22.87 -41.54
C GLY A 316 -11.63 -22.48 -40.12
N ARG A 317 -11.22 -21.31 -39.64
CA ARG A 317 -11.47 -20.80 -38.26
C ARG A 317 -12.46 -19.65 -38.22
N THR A 318 -13.22 -19.43 -39.26
CA THR A 318 -14.29 -18.45 -39.32
C THR A 318 -15.56 -18.95 -38.64
N LEU A 319 -16.43 -18.03 -38.20
CA LEU A 319 -17.73 -18.40 -37.60
C LEU A 319 -18.59 -19.27 -38.55
N ASP A 320 -18.57 -18.91 -39.84
CA ASP A 320 -19.26 -19.69 -40.88
C ASP A 320 -18.67 -21.10 -41.04
N ALA A 321 -17.35 -21.23 -40.94
CA ALA A 321 -16.68 -22.53 -40.97
C ALA A 321 -17.08 -23.39 -39.76
N ILE A 322 -17.18 -22.75 -38.55
CA ILE A 322 -17.64 -23.47 -37.36
C ILE A 322 -19.06 -24.00 -37.54
N ASN A 323 -19.98 -23.22 -38.07
CA ASN A 323 -21.37 -23.67 -38.34
C ASN A 323 -21.44 -24.84 -39.31
N ASN A 324 -20.49 -24.94 -40.22
CA ASN A 324 -20.43 -26.01 -41.26
C ASN A 324 -19.58 -27.21 -40.83
N LEU A 325 -18.99 -27.20 -39.63
CA LEU A 325 -18.25 -28.36 -39.13
C LEU A 325 -19.14 -29.60 -39.07
N ARG A 326 -18.56 -30.75 -39.39
CA ARG A 326 -19.27 -32.02 -39.40
C ARG A 326 -18.69 -32.98 -38.38
N ILE A 327 -19.55 -33.68 -37.71
CA ILE A 327 -19.19 -34.73 -36.75
C ILE A 327 -19.52 -36.10 -37.36
N SER A 328 -18.59 -37.03 -37.23
CA SER A 328 -18.83 -38.44 -37.58
C SER A 328 -19.79 -39.07 -36.59
N THR A 329 -20.88 -39.63 -37.10
CA THR A 329 -21.89 -40.36 -36.34
C THR A 329 -22.03 -41.77 -36.92
N GLN A 330 -22.79 -42.65 -36.27
CA GLN A 330 -23.08 -43.96 -36.77
C GLN A 330 -23.83 -43.94 -38.14
N ASN A 331 -24.54 -42.85 -38.41
CA ASN A 331 -25.33 -42.67 -39.64
C ASN A 331 -24.63 -41.75 -40.67
N GLY A 332 -23.32 -41.50 -40.53
CA GLY A 332 -22.55 -40.65 -41.43
C GLY A 332 -22.13 -39.29 -40.84
N LEU A 333 -21.64 -38.37 -41.68
CA LEU A 333 -21.17 -37.03 -41.29
C LEU A 333 -22.37 -36.09 -41.17
N VAL A 334 -22.61 -35.57 -39.95
CA VAL A 334 -23.72 -34.65 -39.63
C VAL A 334 -23.16 -33.27 -39.29
N PRO A 335 -23.70 -32.18 -39.87
CA PRO A 335 -23.33 -30.81 -39.49
C PRO A 335 -23.68 -30.53 -38.04
N ILE A 336 -22.79 -29.81 -37.34
CA ILE A 336 -23.02 -29.48 -35.92
C ILE A 336 -24.20 -28.52 -35.73
N SER A 337 -24.55 -27.73 -36.75
CA SER A 337 -25.71 -26.83 -36.74
C SER A 337 -27.06 -27.52 -36.50
N ASN A 338 -27.13 -28.84 -36.65
CA ASN A 338 -28.35 -29.60 -36.36
C ASN A 338 -28.66 -29.72 -34.85
N PHE A 339 -27.66 -29.52 -33.99
CA PHE A 339 -27.80 -29.67 -32.55
C PHE A 339 -27.01 -28.63 -31.73
N VAL A 340 -26.43 -27.64 -32.41
CA VAL A 340 -25.70 -26.55 -31.80
C VAL A 340 -26.29 -25.22 -32.27
N ASP A 341 -26.61 -24.35 -31.30
CA ASP A 341 -27.06 -22.97 -31.53
C ASP A 341 -25.96 -22.05 -31.07
N ILE A 342 -25.47 -21.15 -31.93
CA ILE A 342 -24.40 -20.20 -31.64
C ILE A 342 -25.01 -18.82 -31.57
N LYS A 343 -24.88 -18.16 -30.40
CA LYS A 343 -25.41 -16.82 -30.16
C LYS A 343 -24.32 -15.90 -29.67
N ALA A 344 -24.39 -14.64 -30.12
CA ALA A 344 -23.61 -13.58 -29.53
C ALA A 344 -24.16 -13.27 -28.13
N ALA A 345 -23.31 -13.28 -27.13
CA ALA A 345 -23.61 -12.89 -25.76
C ALA A 345 -22.59 -11.84 -25.29
N ASN A 346 -22.97 -11.04 -24.30
CA ASN A 346 -21.99 -10.14 -23.69
C ASN A 346 -20.97 -10.97 -22.90
N THR A 347 -19.71 -10.57 -22.97
CA THR A 347 -18.63 -11.18 -22.20
C THR A 347 -18.97 -11.16 -20.72
N THR A 348 -18.85 -12.31 -20.06
CA THR A 348 -19.24 -12.44 -18.65
C THR A 348 -18.16 -11.95 -17.70
N GLY A 349 -16.91 -11.98 -18.11
CA GLY A 349 -15.73 -11.60 -17.34
C GLY A 349 -15.49 -12.49 -16.11
N ASN A 350 -14.51 -12.13 -15.32
CA ASN A 350 -14.18 -12.80 -14.08
C ASN A 350 -15.16 -12.41 -12.97
N ILE A 351 -15.70 -13.39 -12.25
CA ILE A 351 -16.58 -13.15 -11.10
C ILE A 351 -15.76 -13.35 -9.83
N ILE A 352 -15.43 -12.23 -9.16
CA ILE A 352 -14.74 -12.25 -7.89
C ILE A 352 -15.77 -12.23 -6.76
N ARG A 353 -15.54 -13.07 -5.76
CA ARG A 353 -16.33 -13.08 -4.53
C ARG A 353 -15.44 -12.97 -3.30
N VAL A 354 -15.85 -12.09 -2.41
CA VAL A 354 -15.22 -11.88 -1.09
C VAL A 354 -16.32 -12.05 -0.04
N ASP A 355 -16.08 -12.86 0.96
CA ASP A 355 -17.06 -13.18 2.01
C ASP A 355 -18.43 -13.61 1.46
N SER A 356 -18.42 -14.47 0.43
CA SER A 356 -19.60 -14.99 -0.27
C SER A 356 -20.42 -13.96 -1.05
N LYS A 357 -20.01 -12.68 -1.11
CA LYS A 357 -20.66 -11.61 -1.89
C LYS A 357 -19.87 -11.34 -3.17
N ASN A 358 -20.56 -10.88 -4.21
CA ASN A 358 -19.86 -10.41 -5.41
C ASN A 358 -19.07 -9.16 -5.07
N ALA A 359 -17.85 -9.06 -5.58
CA ALA A 359 -16.93 -7.96 -5.32
C ALA A 359 -16.42 -7.36 -6.63
N ILE A 360 -16.33 -6.04 -6.67
CA ILE A 360 -15.67 -5.27 -7.73
C ILE A 360 -14.69 -4.32 -7.06
N ASN A 361 -13.47 -4.28 -7.59
CA ASN A 361 -12.42 -3.40 -7.13
C ASN A 361 -12.20 -2.29 -8.16
N ILE A 362 -12.09 -1.04 -7.68
CA ILE A 362 -11.64 0.11 -8.45
C ILE A 362 -10.37 0.61 -7.78
N GLN A 363 -9.29 0.66 -8.54
CA GLN A 363 -7.97 1.01 -8.04
C GLN A 363 -7.45 2.25 -8.74
N ALA A 364 -6.69 3.09 -8.04
CA ALA A 364 -6.09 4.28 -8.61
C ALA A 364 -4.75 4.60 -7.97
N ASP A 365 -3.85 5.18 -8.75
CA ASP A 365 -2.64 5.82 -8.26
C ASP A 365 -2.94 7.27 -7.89
N VAL A 366 -2.10 7.85 -7.05
CA VAL A 366 -2.14 9.26 -6.68
C VAL A 366 -1.05 10.00 -7.43
N LYS A 367 -1.35 11.22 -7.91
CA LYS A 367 -0.36 12.03 -8.62
C LYS A 367 0.89 12.27 -7.79
N PRO A 368 2.09 12.34 -8.39
CA PRO A 368 3.32 12.66 -7.70
C PRO A 368 3.21 13.95 -6.88
N GLY A 369 3.72 13.91 -5.64
CA GLY A 369 3.66 15.04 -4.71
C GLY A 369 2.37 15.15 -3.88
N VAL A 370 1.41 14.24 -4.07
CA VAL A 370 0.21 14.12 -3.23
C VAL A 370 0.32 12.87 -2.36
N PHE A 371 0.14 13.00 -1.06
CA PHE A 371 0.18 11.85 -0.16
C PHE A 371 -1.08 11.00 -0.29
N ALA A 372 -0.91 9.71 -0.47
CA ALA A 372 -2.00 8.74 -0.64
C ALA A 372 -2.97 8.73 0.55
N ASP A 373 -2.46 8.80 1.80
CA ASP A 373 -3.27 8.86 3.02
C ASP A 373 -4.30 10.01 3.00
N PHE A 374 -3.94 11.17 2.42
CA PHE A 374 -4.87 12.28 2.32
C PHE A 374 -6.02 11.99 1.34
N LYS A 375 -5.70 11.35 0.20
CA LYS A 375 -6.72 10.98 -0.79
C LYS A 375 -7.61 9.84 -0.31
N VAL A 376 -7.06 8.88 0.39
CA VAL A 376 -7.82 7.80 1.02
C VAL A 376 -8.85 8.36 2.00
N ARG A 377 -8.45 9.24 2.92
CA ARG A 377 -9.37 9.88 3.89
C ARG A 377 -10.42 10.77 3.23
N GLU A 378 -10.02 11.46 2.17
CA GLU A 378 -10.94 12.27 1.37
C GLU A 378 -12.02 11.39 0.75
N LEU A 379 -11.63 10.25 0.14
CA LEU A 379 -12.52 9.29 -0.47
C LEU A 379 -13.39 8.54 0.55
N GLU A 380 -12.88 8.21 1.74
CA GLU A 380 -13.69 7.65 2.83
C GLU A 380 -14.88 8.55 3.18
N TYR A 381 -14.62 9.87 3.26
CA TYR A 381 -15.69 10.84 3.51
C TYR A 381 -16.61 10.99 2.29
N VAL A 382 -16.06 11.12 1.09
CA VAL A 382 -16.82 11.29 -0.16
C VAL A 382 -17.75 10.10 -0.41
N LEU A 383 -17.29 8.87 -0.18
CA LEU A 383 -18.07 7.64 -0.39
C LEU A 383 -19.04 7.33 0.78
N GLY A 384 -19.04 8.14 1.84
CA GLY A 384 -19.88 7.91 3.01
C GLY A 384 -19.47 6.71 3.86
N ILE A 385 -18.22 6.28 3.78
CA ILE A 385 -17.65 5.25 4.66
C ILE A 385 -17.45 5.83 6.06
N THR A 386 -17.09 7.11 6.14
CA THR A 386 -17.07 7.89 7.38
C THR A 386 -17.90 9.15 7.26
N ASP A 387 -18.51 9.58 8.36
CA ASP A 387 -19.25 10.84 8.44
C ASP A 387 -18.38 12.02 8.90
N GLU A 388 -17.18 11.72 9.43
CA GLU A 388 -16.26 12.74 9.89
C GLU A 388 -15.49 13.36 8.70
N PRO A 389 -15.61 14.69 8.48
CA PRO A 389 -14.88 15.35 7.41
C PRO A 389 -13.37 15.25 7.66
N PRO A 390 -12.56 14.95 6.62
CA PRO A 390 -11.13 14.78 6.78
C PRO A 390 -10.43 16.09 7.13
N PHE A 391 -9.49 16.00 8.06
CA PHE A 391 -8.63 17.10 8.42
C PHE A 391 -7.30 16.94 7.70
N ILE A 392 -7.04 17.77 6.68
CA ILE A 392 -5.88 17.65 5.81
C ILE A 392 -5.11 18.97 5.85
N ARG A 393 -3.82 18.90 6.13
CA ARG A 393 -2.89 20.07 6.20
C ARG A 393 -3.47 21.26 7.01
N GLY A 394 -4.06 20.97 8.15
CA GLY A 394 -4.61 22.01 9.02
C GLY A 394 -5.96 22.58 8.62
N LYS A 395 -6.59 22.06 7.58
CA LYS A 395 -7.91 22.48 7.10
C LYS A 395 -8.92 21.33 7.23
N LEU A 396 -10.08 21.61 7.78
CA LEU A 396 -11.21 20.70 7.77
C LEU A 396 -11.91 20.79 6.40
N MET A 397 -12.01 19.67 5.69
CA MET A 397 -12.57 19.61 4.34
C MET A 397 -14.06 19.24 4.41
N THR A 398 -14.91 20.25 4.62
CA THR A 398 -16.37 20.07 4.72
C THR A 398 -17.08 20.14 3.36
N ASP A 399 -16.48 20.81 2.38
CA ASP A 399 -17.11 21.15 1.09
C ASP A 399 -16.84 20.10 0.00
N LEU A 400 -16.48 18.86 0.40
CA LEU A 400 -16.23 17.77 -0.54
C LEU A 400 -17.56 17.22 -1.10
N PRO A 401 -17.61 16.89 -2.40
CA PRO A 401 -18.80 16.30 -3.00
C PRO A 401 -19.07 14.92 -2.38
N ARG A 402 -20.28 14.72 -1.86
CA ARG A 402 -20.70 13.40 -1.38
C ARG A 402 -21.21 12.55 -2.53
N TYR A 403 -20.67 11.34 -2.67
CA TYR A 403 -21.18 10.34 -3.59
C TYR A 403 -22.14 9.41 -2.85
N LYS A 404 -23.37 9.34 -3.32
CA LYS A 404 -24.39 8.49 -2.69
C LYS A 404 -24.40 7.12 -3.35
N LEU A 405 -23.89 6.12 -2.65
CA LEU A 405 -24.02 4.71 -3.01
C LEU A 405 -25.44 4.19 -2.69
N ASP A 406 -25.89 3.18 -3.45
CA ASP A 406 -27.11 2.44 -3.09
C ASP A 406 -26.89 1.68 -1.76
N GLY A 407 -27.91 1.65 -0.91
CA GLY A 407 -27.83 1.05 0.43
C GLY A 407 -27.55 -0.47 0.45
N ASN A 408 -27.70 -1.14 -0.68
CA ASN A 408 -27.40 -2.57 -0.85
C ASN A 408 -25.94 -2.83 -1.28
N ILE A 409 -25.15 -1.76 -1.46
CA ILE A 409 -23.74 -1.84 -1.80
C ILE A 409 -22.91 -1.36 -0.62
N ARG A 410 -21.96 -2.17 -0.22
CA ARG A 410 -20.97 -1.79 0.78
C ARG A 410 -19.66 -1.43 0.08
N ALA A 411 -19.16 -0.23 0.36
CA ALA A 411 -17.85 0.23 -0.06
C ALA A 411 -16.85 0.13 1.09
N GLU A 412 -15.66 -0.33 0.80
CA GLU A 412 -14.53 -0.39 1.72
C GLU A 412 -13.26 0.05 0.99
N LEU A 413 -12.41 0.83 1.65
CA LEU A 413 -11.06 1.09 1.19
C LEU A 413 -10.14 0.00 1.76
N ILE A 414 -9.50 -0.75 0.87
CA ILE A 414 -8.66 -1.91 1.20
C ILE A 414 -7.24 -1.70 0.67
N GLY A 415 -6.36 -2.68 0.88
CA GLY A 415 -4.97 -2.66 0.45
C GLY A 415 -4.08 -1.92 1.43
N GLU A 416 -3.18 -1.07 0.96
CA GLU A 416 -2.18 -0.37 1.77
C GLU A 416 -2.78 0.32 3.00
N ASN A 417 -3.97 0.91 2.88
CA ASN A 417 -4.66 1.55 4.01
C ASN A 417 -5.04 0.56 5.13
N GLN A 418 -5.48 -0.64 4.77
CA GLN A 418 -5.80 -1.66 5.76
C GLN A 418 -4.53 -2.16 6.47
N ASP A 419 -3.50 -2.50 5.69
CA ASP A 419 -2.20 -2.95 6.21
C ASP A 419 -1.57 -1.87 7.10
N GLN A 420 -1.70 -0.61 6.69
CA GLN A 420 -1.28 0.56 7.45
C GLN A 420 -1.99 0.66 8.80
N GLN A 421 -3.32 0.49 8.84
CA GLN A 421 -4.10 0.52 10.09
C GLN A 421 -3.76 -0.65 11.01
N GLU A 422 -3.57 -1.85 10.46
CA GLU A 422 -3.18 -3.03 11.21
C GLU A 422 -1.78 -2.88 11.82
N ALA A 423 -0.81 -2.45 11.02
CA ALA A 423 0.55 -2.19 11.48
C ALA A 423 0.59 -1.11 12.58
N GLN A 424 -0.18 -0.03 12.41
CA GLN A 424 -0.28 1.02 13.40
C GLN A 424 -0.90 0.54 14.72
N SER A 425 -1.97 -0.25 14.63
CA SER A 425 -2.61 -0.85 15.81
C SER A 425 -1.62 -1.76 16.55
N PHE A 426 -0.89 -2.59 15.80
CA PHE A 426 0.15 -3.46 16.35
C PHE A 426 1.27 -2.64 17.03
N LEU A 427 1.84 -1.65 16.35
CA LEU A 427 2.92 -0.83 16.88
C LEU A 427 2.48 -0.03 18.13
N THR A 428 1.25 0.47 18.14
CA THR A 428 0.69 1.16 19.30
C THR A 428 0.60 0.23 20.52
N LYS A 429 0.14 -1.00 20.31
CA LYS A 429 0.08 -2.02 21.39
C LYS A 429 1.49 -2.42 21.83
N ALA A 430 2.39 -2.67 20.88
CA ALA A 430 3.78 -3.05 21.16
C ALA A 430 4.51 -1.96 21.96
N PHE A 431 4.36 -0.69 21.56
CA PHE A 431 4.95 0.45 22.29
C PHE A 431 4.38 0.58 23.70
N SER A 432 3.08 0.42 23.87
CA SER A 432 2.43 0.46 25.19
C SER A 432 2.94 -0.66 26.11
N VAL A 433 3.06 -1.88 25.58
CA VAL A 433 3.62 -3.02 26.32
C VAL A 433 5.09 -2.78 26.65
N ALA A 434 5.87 -2.26 25.72
CA ALA A 434 7.29 -1.93 25.94
C ALA A 434 7.45 -0.88 27.05
N LEU A 435 6.65 0.19 27.04
CA LEU A 435 6.66 1.20 28.11
C LEU A 435 6.28 0.59 29.48
N PHE A 436 5.27 -0.28 29.49
CA PHE A 436 4.86 -0.96 30.71
C PHE A 436 5.97 -1.88 31.26
N MET A 437 6.59 -2.67 30.39
CA MET A 437 7.71 -3.55 30.79
C MET A 437 8.93 -2.73 31.27
N MET A 438 9.26 -1.64 30.58
CA MET A 438 10.32 -0.72 31.03
C MET A 438 10.00 -0.14 32.41
N LEU A 439 8.75 0.30 32.64
CA LEU A 439 8.34 0.78 33.96
C LEU A 439 8.53 -0.28 35.03
N MET A 440 8.08 -1.51 34.79
CA MET A 440 8.24 -2.60 35.74
C MET A 440 9.71 -2.88 36.11
N ILE A 441 10.56 -2.92 35.07
CA ILE A 441 12.02 -3.12 35.28
C ILE A 441 12.62 -1.97 36.09
N LEU A 442 12.28 -0.73 35.74
CA LEU A 442 12.79 0.45 36.45
C LEU A 442 12.32 0.50 37.91
N LEU A 443 11.05 0.10 38.16
CA LEU A 443 10.53 0.00 39.53
C LEU A 443 11.26 -1.05 40.36
N LEU A 444 11.55 -2.20 39.76
CA LEU A 444 12.33 -3.26 40.43
C LEU A 444 13.79 -2.82 40.67
N GLN A 445 14.39 -2.10 39.70
CA GLN A 445 15.79 -1.65 39.78
C GLN A 445 15.98 -0.54 40.83
N PHE A 446 15.12 0.48 40.81
CA PHE A 446 15.29 1.68 41.62
C PHE A 446 14.46 1.68 42.91
N ASN A 447 13.54 0.75 43.06
CA ASN A 447 12.57 0.70 44.18
C ASN A 447 11.90 2.07 44.44
N SER A 448 11.69 2.84 43.35
CA SER A 448 11.16 4.21 43.40
C SER A 448 10.26 4.48 42.20
N PHE A 449 9.00 4.78 42.47
CA PHE A 449 8.05 5.20 41.42
C PHE A 449 8.44 6.53 40.78
N TYR A 450 9.02 7.44 41.54
CA TYR A 450 9.43 8.75 41.06
C TYR A 450 10.53 8.62 39.98
N SER A 451 11.59 7.89 40.27
CA SER A 451 12.72 7.68 39.36
C SER A 451 12.27 6.95 38.08
N GLY A 452 11.49 5.87 38.21
CA GLY A 452 10.96 5.15 37.06
C GLY A 452 10.09 6.02 36.16
N PHE A 453 9.24 6.85 36.76
CA PHE A 453 8.39 7.77 36.02
C PHE A 453 9.17 8.87 35.31
N LEU A 454 10.18 9.43 35.95
CA LEU A 454 11.01 10.51 35.39
C LEU A 454 11.79 10.04 34.15
N ILE A 455 12.35 8.82 34.24
CA ILE A 455 13.02 8.18 33.10
C ILE A 455 12.05 7.95 31.94
N LEU A 456 10.85 7.42 32.21
CA LEU A 456 9.85 7.21 31.15
C LEU A 456 9.33 8.52 30.56
N PHE A 457 9.25 9.58 31.34
CA PHE A 457 8.88 10.90 30.83
C PHE A 457 9.87 11.38 29.77
N ALA A 458 11.16 11.14 29.96
CA ALA A 458 12.18 11.47 28.95
C ALA A 458 12.01 10.65 27.66
N VAL A 459 11.54 9.39 27.74
CA VAL A 459 11.19 8.59 26.58
C VAL A 459 10.04 9.23 25.79
N VAL A 460 9.00 9.68 26.47
CA VAL A 460 7.89 10.38 25.80
C VAL A 460 8.38 11.71 25.18
N MET A 461 9.26 12.44 25.85
CA MET A 461 9.86 13.66 25.29
C MET A 461 10.71 13.39 24.05
N SER A 462 11.36 12.23 23.94
CA SER A 462 12.14 11.89 22.76
C SER A 462 11.29 11.80 21.48
N THR A 463 10.02 11.45 21.60
CA THR A 463 9.10 11.43 20.44
C THR A 463 8.87 12.81 19.84
N ALA A 464 8.92 13.87 20.67
CA ALA A 464 8.87 15.24 20.17
C ALA A 464 10.09 15.56 19.29
N GLY A 465 11.27 15.06 19.66
CA GLY A 465 12.49 15.20 18.85
C GLY A 465 12.36 14.55 17.46
N VAL A 466 11.75 13.37 17.39
CA VAL A 466 11.47 12.69 16.13
C VAL A 466 10.53 13.53 15.26
N LEU A 467 9.44 14.03 15.81
CA LEU A 467 8.47 14.86 15.07
C LEU A 467 9.07 16.16 14.57
N ILE A 468 9.94 16.81 15.38
CA ILE A 468 10.69 18.00 14.96
C ILE A 468 11.62 17.65 13.80
N GLY A 469 12.35 16.54 13.89
CA GLY A 469 13.22 16.05 12.81
C GLY A 469 12.46 15.87 11.51
N LEU A 470 11.32 15.20 11.54
CA LEU A 470 10.45 14.99 10.37
C LEU A 470 9.91 16.32 9.79
N MET A 471 9.56 17.29 10.64
CA MET A 471 9.13 18.61 10.17
C MET A 471 10.26 19.38 9.47
N ILE A 472 11.49 19.31 9.99
CA ILE A 472 12.66 19.98 9.41
C ILE A 472 13.05 19.35 8.08
N THR A 473 13.02 18.02 7.99
CA THR A 473 13.38 17.28 6.76
C THR A 473 12.25 17.24 5.74
N GLY A 474 11.02 17.62 6.12
CA GLY A 474 9.83 17.54 5.25
C GLY A 474 9.37 16.12 4.96
N GLN A 475 9.83 15.12 5.72
CA GLN A 475 9.47 13.73 5.54
C GLN A 475 8.14 13.40 6.23
N ALA A 476 7.39 12.44 5.65
CA ALA A 476 6.20 11.90 6.28
C ALA A 476 6.58 10.96 7.44
N PHE A 477 5.63 10.70 8.33
CA PHE A 477 5.80 9.70 9.39
C PHE A 477 5.61 8.29 8.83
N GLY A 478 6.70 7.59 8.56
CA GLY A 478 6.65 6.18 8.13
C GLY A 478 6.21 5.28 9.28
N ILE A 479 5.02 4.66 9.16
CA ILE A 479 4.45 3.86 10.26
C ILE A 479 5.42 2.76 10.68
N VAL A 480 5.91 1.97 9.72
CA VAL A 480 6.81 0.86 10.03
C VAL A 480 8.19 1.38 10.41
N MET A 481 8.83 2.16 9.55
CA MET A 481 10.23 2.58 9.77
C MET A 481 10.38 3.54 10.95
N THR A 482 9.60 4.62 10.97
CA THR A 482 9.67 5.61 12.06
C THR A 482 9.09 5.03 13.35
N GLY A 483 8.02 4.20 13.26
CA GLY A 483 7.40 3.58 14.43
C GLY A 483 8.34 2.62 15.15
N VAL A 484 9.02 1.74 14.43
CA VAL A 484 10.05 0.84 14.99
C VAL A 484 11.24 1.65 15.50
N GLY A 485 11.65 2.70 14.77
CA GLY A 485 12.70 3.64 15.21
C GLY A 485 12.38 4.32 16.55
N VAL A 486 11.13 4.73 16.76
CA VAL A 486 10.67 5.30 18.05
C VAL A 486 10.79 4.29 19.19
N ILE A 487 10.41 3.02 18.96
CA ILE A 487 10.55 1.96 19.96
C ILE A 487 12.03 1.70 20.30
N ALA A 488 12.89 1.64 19.29
CA ALA A 488 14.33 1.49 19.49
C ALA A 488 14.95 2.69 20.25
N LEU A 489 14.55 3.92 19.87
CA LEU A 489 14.97 5.15 20.54
C LEU A 489 14.56 5.15 22.00
N ALA A 490 13.39 4.64 22.35
CA ALA A 490 12.94 4.52 23.73
C ALA A 490 13.94 3.74 24.59
N GLY A 491 14.47 2.61 24.08
CA GLY A 491 15.49 1.81 24.75
C GLY A 491 16.79 2.59 24.98
N ILE A 492 17.26 3.34 23.97
CA ILE A 492 18.49 4.16 24.06
C ILE A 492 18.32 5.29 25.07
N VAL A 493 17.17 5.96 25.05
CA VAL A 493 16.88 7.08 25.98
C VAL A 493 16.78 6.59 27.42
N VAL A 494 16.16 5.44 27.66
CA VAL A 494 16.10 4.81 28.99
C VAL A 494 17.51 4.53 29.50
N ASN A 495 18.35 3.90 28.68
CA ASN A 495 19.73 3.58 29.07
C ASN A 495 20.53 4.84 29.45
N ASN A 496 20.43 5.92 28.67
CA ASN A 496 21.08 7.19 28.98
C ASN A 496 20.57 7.82 30.29
N ASN A 497 19.26 7.79 30.54
CA ASN A 497 18.68 8.39 31.72
C ASN A 497 18.89 7.57 33.01
N ILE A 498 19.21 6.27 32.89
CA ILE A 498 19.60 5.45 34.05
C ILE A 498 20.97 5.88 34.60
N ILE A 499 21.86 6.34 33.73
CA ILE A 499 23.24 6.76 34.10
C ILE A 499 23.24 8.14 34.76
N LEU A 500 22.30 9.00 34.40
CA LEU A 500 22.14 10.35 34.95
C LEU A 500 21.40 10.33 36.30
#